data_eaa6ace50bf189e3537b12fe302453e5
#
_entry.id   eaa6ace50bf189e3537b12fe302453e5
#
_cell.length_a   1.000
_cell.length_b   1.000
_cell.length_c   1.000
_cell.angle_alpha   90.00
_cell.angle_beta   90.00
_cell.angle_gamma   90.00
#
_symmetry.space_group_name_H-M   'P 1'
#
loop_
_entity.id
_entity.type
_entity.pdbx_description
1 polymer ?
#
loop_
_entity_poly.entity_id
_entity_poly.type
_entity_poly.pdbx_seq_one_letter_code
_entity_poly.pdbx_strand_id
1 'polypeptide(L)'
;FSDMMGGGGYARPSYQEESRKGEDIYLEAGISKKDLGTARVFEYGILDKCDSCEGNGVEKGYKMINCEVCGGAGQVRQTSKSAFGVFTRIGVCPKCRGKKRMPEKECHICSGSGRTKVKRKMEIRIPENLNNNYSIVVPKGGNVGREGKESGDLVINLKLK
;
A
#
# COMPACT_ATOMS: atom_id res chain seq x y z
N PHE A 1 13.81 -50.08 12.79
CA PHE A 1 14.81 -49.11 12.32
C PHE A 1 14.11 -47.91 11.80
N SER A 2 14.27 -46.84 12.54
CA SER A 2 13.58 -45.55 12.35
C SER A 2 14.19 -44.76 11.22
N ASP A 3 13.45 -44.54 10.20
CA ASP A 3 13.79 -43.58 9.18
C ASP A 3 13.55 -42.16 9.69
N MET A 4 14.59 -41.55 10.20
CA MET A 4 14.64 -40.12 10.40
C MET A 4 15.04 -39.42 9.10
N MET A 5 14.12 -39.34 8.18
CA MET A 5 14.20 -38.37 7.11
C MET A 5 13.54 -37.07 7.57
N GLY A 6 14.34 -36.26 8.23
CA GLY A 6 14.00 -34.88 8.50
C GLY A 6 13.90 -34.12 7.20
N GLY A 7 12.71 -34.01 6.67
CA GLY A 7 12.41 -33.09 5.61
C GLY A 7 12.62 -31.68 6.13
N GLY A 8 13.80 -31.10 5.89
CA GLY A 8 14.05 -29.68 6.02
C GLY A 8 13.18 -28.94 5.01
N GLY A 9 11.97 -28.61 5.43
CA GLY A 9 11.15 -27.67 4.70
C GLY A 9 11.90 -26.35 4.70
N TYR A 10 12.55 -26.05 3.60
CA TYR A 10 12.96 -24.69 3.32
C TYR A 10 11.68 -23.89 3.24
N ALA A 11 11.34 -23.26 4.36
CA ALA A 11 10.35 -22.21 4.34
C ALA A 11 10.85 -21.21 3.29
N ARG A 12 10.24 -21.25 2.11
CA ARG A 12 10.36 -20.15 1.17
C ARG A 12 9.99 -18.91 2.00
N PRO A 13 10.85 -17.90 2.10
CA PRO A 13 10.40 -16.65 2.63
C PRO A 13 9.20 -16.29 1.74
N SER A 14 8.03 -16.34 2.30
CA SER A 14 6.88 -15.70 1.70
C SER A 14 7.27 -14.23 1.67
N TYR A 15 7.76 -13.79 0.53
CA TYR A 15 7.71 -12.38 0.23
C TYR A 15 6.23 -12.04 0.36
N GLN A 16 5.89 -11.49 1.49
CA GLN A 16 4.64 -10.78 1.59
C GLN A 16 4.73 -9.79 0.46
N GLU A 17 4.04 -10.08 -0.63
CA GLU A 17 3.57 -9.00 -1.48
C GLU A 17 2.95 -8.04 -0.49
N GLU A 18 3.71 -7.04 -0.08
CA GLU A 18 3.17 -5.92 0.68
C GLU A 18 1.92 -5.56 -0.09
N SER A 19 0.79 -5.75 0.54
CA SER A 19 -0.48 -5.67 -0.13
C SER A 19 -0.50 -4.31 -0.82
N ARG A 20 -0.43 -4.31 -2.14
CA ARG A 20 -0.46 -3.10 -2.95
C ARG A 20 -1.81 -2.39 -2.85
N LYS A 21 -2.73 -3.01 -2.11
CA LYS A 21 -3.99 -2.42 -1.68
C LYS A 21 -3.71 -1.15 -0.88
N GLY A 22 -4.54 -0.15 -1.06
CA GLY A 22 -4.46 1.08 -0.29
C GLY A 22 -4.71 0.84 1.20
N GLU A 23 -4.09 1.65 2.01
CA GLU A 23 -4.23 1.59 3.47
C GLU A 23 -5.59 2.13 3.90
N ASP A 24 -6.16 1.53 4.93
CA ASP A 24 -7.37 2.04 5.56
C ASP A 24 -7.06 3.31 6.37
N ILE A 25 -8.02 4.22 6.41
CA ILE A 25 -7.92 5.46 7.17
C ILE A 25 -8.87 5.40 8.34
N TYR A 26 -8.38 5.74 9.52
CA TYR A 26 -9.16 5.77 10.75
C TYR A 26 -9.33 7.20 11.23
N LEU A 27 -10.58 7.63 11.39
CA LEU A 27 -10.92 8.92 11.96
C LEU A 27 -11.67 8.71 13.26
N GLU A 28 -11.42 9.57 14.23
CA GLU A 28 -12.19 9.65 15.47
C GLU A 28 -12.95 10.97 15.53
N ALA A 29 -14.22 10.92 15.84
CA ALA A 29 -15.07 12.11 15.98
C ALA A 29 -15.90 12.06 17.25
N GLY A 30 -15.83 13.12 18.04
CA GLY A 30 -16.74 13.34 19.15
C GLY A 30 -18.09 13.85 18.64
N ILE A 31 -19.16 13.17 19.01
CA ILE A 31 -20.53 13.48 18.63
C ILE A 31 -21.31 13.93 19.84
N SER A 32 -22.01 15.05 19.73
CA SER A 32 -22.94 15.51 20.74
C SER A 32 -24.34 14.95 20.48
N LYS A 33 -25.21 14.98 21.52
CA LYS A 33 -26.59 14.56 21.35
C LYS A 33 -27.36 15.37 20.30
N LYS A 34 -26.92 16.59 20.02
CA LYS A 34 -27.52 17.47 19.01
C LYS A 34 -27.20 17.04 17.58
N ASP A 35 -26.09 16.31 17.40
CA ASP A 35 -25.63 15.85 16.08
C ASP A 35 -26.32 14.55 15.64
N LEU A 36 -27.03 13.90 16.55
CA LEU A 36 -27.75 12.65 16.25
C LEU A 36 -28.84 12.88 15.20
N GLY A 37 -28.88 12.01 14.19
CA GLY A 37 -29.81 12.11 13.07
C GLY A 37 -29.48 13.17 12.03
N THR A 38 -28.39 13.92 12.21
CA THR A 38 -27.95 14.94 11.26
C THR A 38 -26.84 14.43 10.35
N ALA A 39 -26.64 15.10 9.23
CA ALA A 39 -25.49 14.88 8.37
C ALA A 39 -24.34 15.78 8.79
N ARG A 40 -23.14 15.23 8.86
CA ARG A 40 -21.92 15.95 9.18
C ARG A 40 -20.86 15.74 8.13
N VAL A 41 -20.17 16.80 7.75
CA VAL A 41 -19.07 16.75 6.80
C VAL A 41 -17.75 16.50 7.53
N PHE A 42 -17.04 15.48 7.10
CA PHE A 42 -15.70 15.16 7.58
C PHE A 42 -14.69 15.50 6.51
N GLU A 43 -13.65 16.24 6.87
CA GLU A 43 -12.51 16.54 6.02
C GLU A 43 -11.32 15.70 6.46
N TYR A 44 -10.70 15.01 5.53
CA TYR A 44 -9.56 14.15 5.84
C TYR A 44 -8.57 14.08 4.67
N GLY A 45 -7.30 13.82 5.01
CA GLY A 45 -6.25 13.65 4.02
C GLY A 45 -6.17 12.20 3.53
N ILE A 46 -6.08 12.03 2.22
CA ILE A 46 -5.85 10.72 1.60
C ILE A 46 -4.70 10.78 0.60
N LEU A 47 -4.15 9.62 0.30
CA LEU A 47 -3.33 9.42 -0.88
C LEU A 47 -4.25 9.03 -2.02
N ASP A 48 -4.38 9.89 -3.01
CA ASP A 48 -5.18 9.65 -4.20
C ASP A 48 -4.27 9.46 -5.42
N LYS A 49 -4.85 8.96 -6.48
CA LYS A 49 -4.15 8.74 -7.76
C LYS A 49 -3.51 10.04 -8.23
N CYS A 50 -2.25 9.97 -8.63
CA CYS A 50 -1.58 11.12 -9.22
C CYS A 50 -2.14 11.42 -10.61
N ASP A 51 -2.69 12.60 -10.80
CA ASP A 51 -3.30 13.00 -12.07
C ASP A 51 -2.26 13.18 -13.18
N SER A 52 -1.03 13.55 -12.83
CA SER A 52 0.03 13.80 -13.82
C SER A 52 0.49 12.53 -14.52
N CYS A 53 0.64 11.43 -13.78
CA CYS A 53 1.09 10.15 -14.31
C CYS A 53 -0.01 9.09 -14.36
N GLU A 54 -1.24 9.46 -14.04
CA GLU A 54 -2.39 8.55 -13.99
C GLU A 54 -2.17 7.32 -13.08
N GLY A 55 -1.36 7.48 -12.06
CA GLY A 55 -1.09 6.47 -11.05
C GLY A 55 0.03 5.47 -11.39
N ASN A 56 0.68 5.59 -12.54
CA ASN A 56 1.74 4.67 -12.94
C ASN A 56 3.15 5.03 -12.45
N GLY A 57 3.33 6.25 -11.93
CA GLY A 57 4.62 6.72 -11.41
C GLY A 57 5.64 7.14 -12.47
N VAL A 58 5.28 7.12 -13.75
CA VAL A 58 6.15 7.47 -14.87
C VAL A 58 5.89 8.91 -15.30
N GLU A 59 6.96 9.67 -15.54
CA GLU A 59 6.84 11.02 -16.09
C GLU A 59 6.16 10.99 -17.45
N LYS A 60 5.31 11.97 -17.71
CA LYS A 60 4.59 12.09 -18.97
C LYS A 60 5.56 12.14 -20.15
N GLY A 61 5.33 11.28 -21.14
CA GLY A 61 6.19 11.14 -22.32
C GLY A 61 7.32 10.11 -22.18
N TYR A 62 7.47 9.50 -21.02
CA TYR A 62 8.42 8.43 -20.76
C TYR A 62 7.73 7.07 -20.59
N LYS A 63 8.51 6.00 -20.60
CA LYS A 63 8.01 4.62 -20.57
C LYS A 63 8.50 3.86 -19.35
N MET A 64 7.81 2.77 -19.04
CA MET A 64 8.35 1.75 -18.14
C MET A 64 9.41 0.93 -18.87
N ILE A 65 10.57 0.77 -18.25
CA ILE A 65 11.69 -0.02 -18.76
C ILE A 65 12.00 -1.18 -17.82
N ASN A 66 12.66 -2.20 -18.32
CA ASN A 66 13.18 -3.27 -17.48
C ASN A 66 14.29 -2.74 -16.56
N CYS A 67 14.33 -3.23 -15.33
CA CYS A 67 15.39 -2.87 -14.40
C CYS A 67 16.75 -3.27 -14.95
N GLU A 68 17.67 -2.33 -15.06
CA GLU A 68 19.02 -2.56 -15.60
C GLU A 68 19.86 -3.47 -14.69
N VAL A 69 19.64 -3.43 -13.39
CA VAL A 69 20.43 -4.20 -12.41
C VAL A 69 20.08 -5.68 -12.47
N CYS A 70 18.81 -6.02 -12.54
CA CYS A 70 18.36 -7.42 -12.59
C CYS A 70 17.91 -7.88 -13.98
N GLY A 71 17.94 -7.01 -14.98
CA GLY A 71 17.50 -7.31 -16.33
C GLY A 71 16.02 -7.69 -16.45
N GLY A 72 15.18 -7.26 -15.49
CA GLY A 72 13.77 -7.61 -15.45
C GLY A 72 13.45 -8.89 -14.69
N ALA A 73 14.43 -9.54 -14.04
CA ALA A 73 14.22 -10.75 -13.26
C ALA A 73 13.58 -10.48 -11.87
N GLY A 74 13.77 -9.29 -11.33
CA GLY A 74 13.31 -8.90 -9.98
C GLY A 74 14.19 -9.43 -8.85
N GLN A 75 15.19 -10.24 -9.18
CA GLN A 75 16.13 -10.86 -8.26
C GLN A 75 17.54 -10.72 -8.77
N VAL A 76 18.49 -10.64 -7.86
CA VAL A 76 19.92 -10.63 -8.17
C VAL A 76 20.61 -11.77 -7.44
N ARG A 77 21.63 -12.32 -8.09
CA ARG A 77 22.47 -13.35 -7.53
C ARG A 77 23.71 -12.71 -6.90
N GLN A 78 23.90 -12.93 -5.61
CA GLN A 78 25.09 -12.51 -4.88
C GLN A 78 25.96 -13.73 -4.60
N THR A 79 27.22 -13.67 -5.03
CA THR A 79 28.18 -14.73 -4.76
C THR A 79 29.21 -14.22 -3.76
N SER A 80 29.37 -14.92 -2.65
CA SER A 80 30.43 -14.64 -1.69
C SER A 80 31.38 -15.81 -1.57
N LYS A 81 32.69 -15.51 -1.55
CA LYS A 81 33.73 -16.48 -1.31
C LYS A 81 34.11 -16.48 0.16
N SER A 82 34.09 -17.66 0.78
CA SER A 82 34.58 -17.84 2.13
C SER A 82 35.65 -18.94 2.17
N ALA A 83 36.31 -19.12 3.33
CA ALA A 83 37.28 -20.20 3.54
C ALA A 83 36.69 -21.59 3.34
N PHE A 84 35.39 -21.75 3.39
CA PHE A 84 34.65 -22.99 3.25
C PHE A 84 34.05 -23.22 1.86
N GLY A 85 34.30 -22.32 0.91
CA GLY A 85 33.81 -22.44 -0.44
C GLY A 85 33.09 -21.18 -0.96
N VAL A 86 32.36 -21.37 -2.05
CA VAL A 86 31.61 -20.31 -2.70
C VAL A 86 30.12 -20.45 -2.37
N PHE A 87 29.54 -19.42 -1.81
CA PHE A 87 28.09 -19.37 -1.50
C PHE A 87 27.39 -18.43 -2.48
N THR A 88 26.32 -18.90 -3.08
CA THR A 88 25.46 -18.11 -3.95
C THR A 88 24.14 -17.83 -3.23
N ARG A 89 23.79 -16.57 -3.12
CA ARG A 89 22.55 -16.08 -2.52
C ARG A 89 21.70 -15.43 -3.60
N ILE A 90 20.43 -15.79 -3.66
CA ILE A 90 19.45 -15.11 -4.50
C ILE A 90 18.64 -14.18 -3.61
N GLY A 91 18.67 -12.90 -3.90
CA GLY A 91 17.96 -11.89 -3.15
C GLY A 91 17.15 -10.98 -4.06
N VAL A 92 16.24 -10.21 -3.45
CA VAL A 92 15.45 -9.20 -4.16
C VAL A 92 16.37 -8.13 -4.72
N CYS A 93 16.14 -7.73 -5.97
CA CYS A 93 16.90 -6.65 -6.57
C CYS A 93 16.76 -5.36 -5.76
N PRO A 94 17.85 -4.76 -5.27
CA PRO A 94 17.80 -3.56 -4.44
C PRO A 94 17.30 -2.33 -5.19
N LYS A 95 17.48 -2.28 -6.52
CA LYS A 95 17.07 -1.16 -7.33
C LYS A 95 15.55 -1.16 -7.60
N CYS A 96 15.02 -2.25 -8.13
CA CYS A 96 13.59 -2.35 -8.46
C CYS A 96 12.74 -2.95 -7.33
N ARG A 97 13.37 -3.45 -6.26
CA ARG A 97 12.69 -4.07 -5.12
C ARG A 97 11.71 -5.19 -5.52
N GLY A 98 12.09 -5.97 -6.52
CA GLY A 98 11.27 -7.07 -7.02
C GLY A 98 10.21 -6.68 -8.05
N LYS A 99 10.08 -5.41 -8.39
CA LYS A 99 9.08 -4.93 -9.37
C LYS A 99 9.40 -5.32 -10.82
N LYS A 100 10.62 -5.68 -11.11
CA LYS A 100 11.15 -6.08 -12.43
C LYS A 100 11.25 -4.93 -13.42
N ARG A 101 10.34 -3.99 -13.38
CA ARG A 101 10.30 -2.82 -14.26
C ARG A 101 10.39 -1.54 -13.44
N MET A 102 10.95 -0.52 -14.04
CA MET A 102 11.10 0.80 -13.44
C MET A 102 10.68 1.88 -14.43
N PRO A 103 10.25 3.04 -13.97
CA PRO A 103 10.05 4.17 -14.87
C PRO A 103 11.39 4.63 -15.45
N GLU A 104 11.43 4.91 -16.73
CA GLU A 104 12.58 5.54 -17.38
C GLU A 104 12.90 6.89 -16.73
N LYS A 105 11.85 7.61 -16.36
CA LYS A 105 11.91 8.81 -15.53
C LYS A 105 10.75 8.81 -14.55
N GLU A 106 11.05 9.02 -13.28
CA GLU A 106 10.02 9.12 -12.25
C GLU A 106 9.17 10.38 -12.41
N CYS A 107 7.87 10.25 -12.21
CA CYS A 107 6.97 11.40 -12.19
C CYS A 107 7.39 12.40 -11.11
N HIS A 108 7.65 13.64 -11.50
CA HIS A 108 8.12 14.68 -10.58
C HIS A 108 7.06 15.11 -9.56
N ILE A 109 5.77 14.94 -9.86
CA ILE A 109 4.68 15.31 -8.96
C ILE A 109 4.56 14.33 -7.78
N CYS A 110 4.60 13.04 -8.06
CA CYS A 110 4.44 11.99 -7.05
C CYS A 110 5.75 11.27 -6.68
N SER A 111 6.88 11.69 -7.26
CA SER A 111 8.20 11.06 -7.06
C SER A 111 8.19 9.54 -7.32
N GLY A 112 7.45 9.11 -8.33
CA GLY A 112 7.36 7.71 -8.74
C GLY A 112 6.37 6.86 -7.95
N SER A 113 5.72 7.41 -6.92
CA SER A 113 4.77 6.65 -6.10
C SER A 113 3.42 6.38 -6.78
N GLY A 114 3.05 7.18 -7.77
CA GLY A 114 1.75 7.14 -8.44
C GLY A 114 0.61 7.73 -7.61
N ARG A 115 0.90 8.27 -6.44
CA ARG A 115 -0.10 8.79 -5.50
C ARG A 115 0.31 10.16 -4.97
N THR A 116 -0.66 11.02 -4.75
CA THR A 116 -0.46 12.35 -4.16
C THR A 116 -1.39 12.56 -2.97
N LYS A 117 -0.95 13.39 -2.02
CA LYS A 117 -1.80 13.76 -0.87
C LYS A 117 -2.84 14.77 -1.31
N VAL A 118 -4.10 14.44 -1.08
CA VAL A 118 -5.24 15.34 -1.31
C VAL A 118 -6.15 15.37 -0.10
N LYS A 119 -6.87 16.46 0.08
CA LYS A 119 -7.92 16.56 1.08
C LYS A 119 -9.25 16.18 0.44
N ARG A 120 -9.99 15.31 1.11
CA ARG A 120 -11.32 14.89 0.69
C ARG A 120 -12.34 15.24 1.76
N LYS A 121 -13.51 15.65 1.31
CA LYS A 121 -14.66 15.90 2.18
C LYS A 121 -15.70 14.83 1.94
N MET A 122 -16.26 14.32 3.01
CA MET A 122 -17.32 13.34 2.92
C MET A 122 -18.44 13.70 3.90
N GLU A 123 -19.65 13.69 3.40
CA GLU A 123 -20.85 13.89 4.21
C GLU A 123 -21.35 12.54 4.72
N ILE A 124 -21.48 12.41 6.02
CA ILE A 124 -21.94 11.18 6.66
C ILE A 124 -23.10 11.48 7.55
N ARG A 125 -24.17 10.71 7.42
CA ARG A 125 -25.32 10.78 8.26
C ARG A 125 -25.07 10.03 9.57
N ILE A 126 -25.23 10.75 10.69
CA ILE A 126 -25.03 10.20 12.02
C ILE A 126 -26.32 9.49 12.43
N PRO A 127 -26.26 8.23 12.91
CA PRO A 127 -27.45 7.52 13.37
C PRO A 127 -28.14 8.21 14.56
N GLU A 128 -29.45 8.12 14.61
CA GLU A 128 -30.24 8.67 15.73
C GLU A 128 -30.01 7.90 17.03
N ASN A 129 -29.77 6.60 16.92
CA ASN A 129 -29.53 5.70 18.04
C ASN A 129 -28.05 5.33 18.14
N LEU A 130 -27.24 6.27 18.57
CA LEU A 130 -25.82 6.06 18.74
C LEU A 130 -25.54 5.53 20.15
N ASN A 131 -25.00 4.31 20.23
CA ASN A 131 -24.39 3.80 21.45
C ASN A 131 -22.99 4.38 21.61
N ASN A 132 -22.41 4.30 22.81
CA ASN A 132 -21.18 4.99 23.20
C ASN A 132 -20.00 4.88 22.20
N ASN A 133 -19.91 3.82 21.43
CA ASN A 133 -18.92 3.64 20.40
C ASN A 133 -19.57 3.06 19.14
N TYR A 134 -19.54 3.79 18.07
CA TYR A 134 -20.09 3.38 16.79
C TYR A 134 -19.07 3.63 15.67
N SER A 135 -18.85 2.65 14.85
CA SER A 135 -17.93 2.76 13.72
C SER A 135 -18.68 2.71 12.40
N ILE A 136 -18.42 3.68 11.55
CA ILE A 136 -18.94 3.71 10.19
C ILE A 136 -17.81 3.35 9.24
N VAL A 137 -18.03 2.35 8.40
CA VAL A 137 -17.08 1.95 7.37
C VAL A 137 -17.57 2.43 6.01
N VAL A 138 -16.76 3.23 5.35
CA VAL A 138 -17.02 3.68 3.97
C VAL A 138 -16.09 2.90 3.04
N PRO A 139 -16.62 1.96 2.25
CA PRO A 139 -15.81 1.18 1.33
C PRO A 139 -15.10 2.06 0.30
N LYS A 140 -13.83 1.79 0.05
CA LYS A 140 -12.97 2.54 -0.89
C LYS A 140 -12.78 4.03 -0.54
N GLY A 141 -13.09 4.41 0.69
CA GLY A 141 -12.87 5.78 1.19
C GLY A 141 -11.47 6.06 1.72
N GLY A 142 -10.62 5.06 1.81
CA GLY A 142 -9.23 5.17 2.27
C GLY A 142 -8.24 5.53 1.17
N ASN A 143 -6.97 5.28 1.42
CA ASN A 143 -5.90 5.54 0.46
C ASN A 143 -6.05 4.68 -0.79
N VAL A 144 -5.75 5.26 -1.94
CA VAL A 144 -5.71 4.53 -3.21
C VAL A 144 -4.54 3.54 -3.20
N GLY A 145 -4.76 2.35 -3.71
CA GLY A 145 -3.73 1.33 -3.85
C GLY A 145 -2.64 1.73 -4.84
N ARG A 146 -1.48 1.12 -4.71
CA ARG A 146 -0.38 1.31 -5.65
C ARG A 146 -0.67 0.58 -6.96
N GLU A 147 -0.22 1.15 -8.07
CA GLU A 147 -0.29 0.51 -9.39
C GLU A 147 -1.72 0.07 -9.80
N GLY A 148 -2.72 0.89 -9.47
CA GLY A 148 -4.11 0.62 -9.81
C GLY A 148 -4.79 -0.48 -8.98
N LYS A 149 -4.19 -0.86 -7.85
CA LYS A 149 -4.81 -1.78 -6.89
C LYS A 149 -5.92 -1.10 -6.11
N GLU A 150 -6.72 -1.91 -5.44
CA GLU A 150 -7.89 -1.45 -4.70
C GLU A 150 -7.54 -0.43 -3.62
N SER A 151 -8.44 0.52 -3.43
CA SER A 151 -8.36 1.48 -2.32
C SER A 151 -8.68 0.79 -0.99
N GLY A 152 -8.08 1.31 0.09
CA GLY A 152 -8.49 0.97 1.43
C GLY A 152 -9.85 1.55 1.79
N ASP A 153 -10.31 1.28 2.99
CA ASP A 153 -11.58 1.77 3.51
C ASP A 153 -11.37 2.97 4.45
N LEU A 154 -12.39 3.79 4.59
CA LEU A 154 -12.43 4.83 5.61
C LEU A 154 -13.26 4.33 6.77
N VAL A 155 -12.69 4.30 7.95
CA VAL A 155 -13.37 3.92 9.19
C VAL A 155 -13.49 5.16 10.08
N ILE A 156 -14.71 5.53 10.41
CA ILE A 156 -14.98 6.67 11.30
C ILE A 156 -15.54 6.14 12.60
N ASN A 157 -14.78 6.33 13.68
CA ASN A 157 -15.19 5.99 15.03
C ASN A 157 -15.89 7.18 15.66
N LEU A 158 -17.18 7.04 15.92
CA LEU A 158 -18.00 8.06 16.56
C LEU A 158 -18.06 7.77 18.06
N LYS A 159 -17.68 8.76 18.84
CA LYS A 159 -17.79 8.71 20.32
C LYS A 159 -18.81 9.71 20.78
N LEU A 160 -19.84 9.24 21.49
CA LEU A 160 -20.84 10.12 22.11
C LEU A 160 -20.22 10.80 23.32
N LYS A 161 -20.30 12.10 23.37
CA LYS A 161 -19.86 12.92 24.50
C LYS A 161 -20.98 13.12 25.49
#